data_1d9f9e0d7000d73c9989ee6eced62531
#
_entry.id   1d9f9e0d7000d73c9989ee6eced62531
#
_cell.length_a   1.000
_cell.length_b   1.000
_cell.length_c   1.000
_cell.angle_alpha   90.00
_cell.angle_beta   90.00
_cell.angle_gamma   90.00
#
_symmetry.space_group_name_H-M   'P 1'
#
loop_
_entity.id
_entity.type
_entity.pdbx_description
1 polymer ?
#
loop_
_entity_poly.entity_id
_entity_poly.type
_entity_poly.pdbx_seq_one_letter_code
_entity_poly.pdbx_strand_id
1 'polypeptide(L)'
;MTSSRRWWLLVTVAVGLLLISIDMTVLYTALPTLTEDLHADPSQKLWIINAYPLVMAGLLLGAGTLGDRVGHKRMFLAGLVLFGIASTAAAFAPSPTALIGARAFLAVGAAAMMPATLSLIRTTFEDEHERNIAIGVWGTMSVVGTALGPILGGFLLEHFWWGSVFLINVPVVVLALIAGAILAPGGSGRSDKPWDFLASVQVMAGLVGLVYAVKEATRPGREPLTIVIALVVAAAGFTLFVRRQRRQTHPLIDFALLRDPRILSGMVAAALAMFATAGIQLVLTQRLQLVMDLTPLHAGLLVAAFAVGCLPSGIVAGSLVHRTGPRPLIVGGLVTGTAGALLTLLLTPGVVPFLGIHPDHPLWITPGLVVAGAGMGLAMTAASAAIMGNAPAHRAGMAASVEEVSYELGSLSGVAVLGSVLGSLYTATVHLPSGSPGAATGSLDSARTTAAELSPRQADSLLDAAHSAFDNGYTLTLLITAAVLAAGSVFTARRLSLPTPAPAPAYEEKEPAT
;
A
#
# COMPACT_ATOMS: atom_id res chain seq x y z
N MET A 1 15.15 30.92 8.23
CA MET A 1 14.75 30.27 9.51
C MET A 1 15.99 29.89 10.30
N THR A 2 15.92 29.84 11.68
CA THR A 2 17.05 29.29 12.48
C THR A 2 17.24 27.80 12.19
N SER A 3 18.47 27.30 12.31
CA SER A 3 18.78 25.88 12.05
C SER A 3 17.87 24.95 12.86
N SER A 4 17.73 25.19 14.17
CA SER A 4 16.85 24.38 15.04
C SER A 4 15.38 24.33 14.55
N ARG A 5 14.81 25.44 14.10
CA ARG A 5 13.43 25.50 13.64
C ARG A 5 13.20 24.68 12.36
N ARG A 6 14.19 24.58 11.47
CA ARG A 6 14.12 23.76 10.24
C ARG A 6 14.03 22.26 10.58
N TRP A 7 14.85 21.80 11.53
CA TRP A 7 14.87 20.40 11.95
C TRP A 7 13.59 20.01 12.71
N TRP A 8 13.03 20.89 13.55
CA TRP A 8 11.73 20.65 14.17
C TRP A 8 10.59 20.57 13.15
N LEU A 9 10.64 21.36 12.10
CA LEU A 9 9.68 21.24 11.00
C LEU A 9 9.83 19.88 10.30
N LEU A 10 11.06 19.42 10.06
CA LEU A 10 11.30 18.10 9.50
C LEU A 10 10.66 16.99 10.36
N VAL A 11 10.85 17.03 11.67
CA VAL A 11 10.20 16.08 12.59
C VAL A 11 8.68 16.13 12.43
N THR A 12 8.10 17.31 12.36
CA THR A 12 6.65 17.48 12.22
C THR A 12 6.10 16.89 10.93
N VAL A 13 6.75 17.12 9.79
CA VAL A 13 6.30 16.57 8.50
C VAL A 13 6.61 15.09 8.36
N ALA A 14 7.71 14.61 8.98
CA ALA A 14 8.06 13.20 9.02
C ALA A 14 7.09 12.38 9.87
N VAL A 15 6.59 12.94 10.98
CA VAL A 15 5.50 12.36 11.78
C VAL A 15 4.21 12.26 10.95
N GLY A 16 3.91 13.23 10.09
CA GLY A 16 2.77 13.14 9.16
C GLY A 16 2.87 11.92 8.23
N LEU A 17 4.05 11.64 7.67
CA LEU A 17 4.28 10.44 6.84
C LEU A 17 4.23 9.16 7.67
N LEU A 18 4.78 9.19 8.88
CA LEU A 18 4.73 8.06 9.82
C LEU A 18 3.29 7.64 10.12
N LEU A 19 2.40 8.63 10.40
CA LEU A 19 0.98 8.38 10.64
C LEU A 19 0.30 7.69 9.45
N ILE A 20 0.55 8.18 8.23
CA ILE A 20 0.01 7.59 6.99
C ILE A 20 0.45 6.12 6.88
N SER A 21 1.72 5.83 7.12
CA SER A 21 2.29 4.49 6.98
C SER A 21 1.82 3.52 8.07
N ILE A 22 1.67 4.00 9.30
CA ILE A 22 1.09 3.23 10.40
C ILE A 22 -0.36 2.88 10.10
N ASP A 23 -1.18 3.87 9.69
CA ASP A 23 -2.61 3.67 9.40
C ASP A 23 -2.85 2.62 8.30
N MET A 24 -1.98 2.57 7.30
CA MET A 24 -2.06 1.56 6.25
C MET A 24 -1.81 0.14 6.76
N THR A 25 -0.84 -0.04 7.65
CA THR A 25 -0.36 -1.37 8.05
C THR A 25 -0.99 -1.89 9.34
N VAL A 26 -1.38 -1.01 10.26
CA VAL A 26 -2.11 -1.36 11.48
C VAL A 26 -3.42 -2.09 11.18
N LEU A 27 -4.06 -1.72 10.08
CA LEU A 27 -5.32 -2.29 9.65
C LEU A 27 -5.23 -3.78 9.33
N TYR A 28 -4.12 -4.26 8.76
CA TYR A 28 -3.97 -5.70 8.48
C TYR A 28 -4.03 -6.54 9.76
N THR A 29 -3.44 -6.04 10.85
CA THR A 29 -3.47 -6.69 12.16
C THR A 29 -4.85 -6.57 12.82
N ALA A 30 -5.53 -5.44 12.66
CA ALA A 30 -6.84 -5.19 13.25
C ALA A 30 -8.00 -5.86 12.47
N LEU A 31 -7.75 -6.27 11.23
CA LEU A 31 -8.80 -6.71 10.31
C LEU A 31 -9.66 -7.86 10.86
N PRO A 32 -9.12 -8.96 11.40
CA PRO A 32 -9.95 -10.03 11.95
C PRO A 32 -10.88 -9.53 13.05
N THR A 33 -10.35 -8.86 14.07
CA THR A 33 -11.13 -8.35 15.21
C THR A 33 -12.23 -7.37 14.77
N LEU A 34 -11.89 -6.39 13.93
CA LEU A 34 -12.87 -5.39 13.49
C LEU A 34 -13.95 -5.98 12.56
N THR A 35 -13.62 -7.01 11.76
CA THR A 35 -14.61 -7.65 10.89
C THR A 35 -15.57 -8.54 11.68
N GLU A 36 -15.09 -9.16 12.77
CA GLU A 36 -15.91 -9.90 13.71
C GLU A 36 -16.87 -8.96 14.45
N ASP A 37 -16.37 -7.90 15.09
CA ASP A 37 -17.17 -6.93 15.85
C ASP A 37 -18.22 -6.20 15.01
N LEU A 38 -17.87 -5.85 13.75
CA LEU A 38 -18.78 -5.16 12.84
C LEU A 38 -19.65 -6.10 12.01
N HIS A 39 -19.48 -7.42 12.13
CA HIS A 39 -20.15 -8.44 11.30
C HIS A 39 -19.98 -8.18 9.80
N ALA A 40 -18.77 -7.82 9.38
CA ALA A 40 -18.47 -7.46 8.01
C ALA A 40 -18.42 -8.69 7.09
N ASP A 41 -19.14 -8.63 5.98
CA ASP A 41 -19.06 -9.68 4.95
C ASP A 41 -17.70 -9.67 4.22
N PRO A 42 -17.31 -10.76 3.52
CA PRO A 42 -16.02 -10.83 2.82
C PRO A 42 -15.80 -9.71 1.81
N SER A 43 -16.88 -9.18 1.22
CA SER A 43 -16.84 -8.05 0.31
C SER A 43 -16.48 -6.75 1.04
N GLN A 44 -17.17 -6.49 2.15
CA GLN A 44 -16.94 -5.31 2.98
C GLN A 44 -15.53 -5.34 3.57
N LYS A 45 -15.03 -6.50 4.00
CA LYS A 45 -13.66 -6.72 4.46
C LYS A 45 -12.62 -6.22 3.45
N LEU A 46 -12.77 -6.60 2.17
CA LEU A 46 -11.88 -6.13 1.11
C LEU A 46 -12.03 -4.62 0.84
N TRP A 47 -13.26 -4.07 0.91
CA TRP A 47 -13.48 -2.64 0.74
C TRP A 47 -12.92 -1.79 1.89
N ILE A 48 -12.97 -2.27 3.13
CA ILE A 48 -12.36 -1.60 4.29
C ILE A 48 -10.87 -1.36 4.04
N ILE A 49 -10.17 -2.34 3.43
CA ILE A 49 -8.74 -2.20 3.11
C ILE A 49 -8.55 -1.32 1.88
N ASN A 50 -9.28 -1.59 0.79
CA ASN A 50 -9.03 -1.01 -0.53
C ASN A 50 -9.54 0.44 -0.68
N ALA A 51 -10.51 0.90 0.14
CA ALA A 51 -11.04 2.25 0.03
C ALA A 51 -9.96 3.32 0.19
N TYR A 52 -9.04 3.12 1.12
CA TYR A 52 -7.95 4.07 1.38
C TYR A 52 -6.96 4.16 0.20
N PRO A 53 -6.26 3.09 -0.23
CA PRO A 53 -5.30 3.18 -1.32
C PRO A 53 -5.96 3.59 -2.65
N LEU A 54 -7.22 3.22 -2.88
CA LEU A 54 -7.96 3.61 -4.08
C LEU A 54 -8.19 5.12 -4.16
N VAL A 55 -8.69 5.73 -3.08
CA VAL A 55 -8.91 7.18 -3.03
C VAL A 55 -7.58 7.92 -3.02
N MET A 56 -6.57 7.38 -2.32
CA MET A 56 -5.22 7.92 -2.29
C MET A 56 -4.63 7.99 -3.71
N ALA A 57 -4.62 6.88 -4.45
CA ALA A 57 -4.11 6.82 -5.83
C ALA A 57 -4.83 7.79 -6.77
N GLY A 58 -6.15 7.96 -6.61
CA GLY A 58 -6.94 8.88 -7.43
C GLY A 58 -6.66 10.36 -7.15
N LEU A 59 -6.47 10.73 -5.89
CA LEU A 59 -6.31 12.12 -5.47
C LEU A 59 -4.86 12.61 -5.49
N LEU A 60 -3.90 11.72 -5.26
CA LEU A 60 -2.50 12.08 -5.08
C LEU A 60 -1.93 12.85 -6.27
N LEU A 61 -2.31 12.45 -7.50
CA LEU A 61 -1.88 13.13 -8.74
C LEU A 61 -2.33 14.61 -8.78
N GLY A 62 -3.55 14.88 -8.28
CA GLY A 62 -4.10 16.22 -8.25
C GLY A 62 -3.70 17.04 -7.00
N ALA A 63 -3.38 16.36 -5.90
CA ALA A 63 -3.08 17.00 -4.63
C ALA A 63 -1.80 17.85 -4.67
N GLY A 64 -0.78 17.40 -5.43
CA GLY A 64 0.44 18.17 -5.64
C GLY A 64 0.16 19.53 -6.31
N THR A 65 -0.60 19.54 -7.39
CA THR A 65 -0.98 20.78 -8.11
C THR A 65 -1.88 21.69 -7.28
N LEU A 66 -2.75 21.10 -6.46
CA LEU A 66 -3.58 21.85 -5.51
C LEU A 66 -2.70 22.50 -4.43
N GLY A 67 -1.69 21.79 -3.92
CA GLY A 67 -0.72 22.31 -2.95
C GLY A 67 0.08 23.50 -3.50
N ASP A 68 0.50 23.45 -4.76
CA ASP A 68 1.18 24.55 -5.45
C ASP A 68 0.29 25.81 -5.54
N ARG A 69 -1.02 25.64 -5.66
CA ARG A 69 -2.00 26.73 -5.79
C ARG A 69 -2.43 27.31 -4.45
N VAL A 70 -2.77 26.46 -3.48
CA VAL A 70 -3.32 26.86 -2.17
C VAL A 70 -2.20 27.24 -1.19
N GLY A 71 -1.01 26.67 -1.41
CA GLY A 71 0.15 26.74 -0.52
C GLY A 71 0.31 25.49 0.33
N HIS A 72 1.53 24.96 0.34
CA HIS A 72 1.85 23.67 0.97
C HIS A 72 1.57 23.64 2.47
N LYS A 73 1.81 24.75 3.20
CA LYS A 73 1.45 24.86 4.62
C LYS A 73 -0.05 24.64 4.85
N ARG A 74 -0.89 25.36 4.08
CA ARG A 74 -2.35 25.23 4.23
C ARG A 74 -2.81 23.83 3.86
N MET A 75 -2.23 23.25 2.81
CA MET A 75 -2.55 21.92 2.35
C MET A 75 -2.18 20.85 3.41
N PHE A 76 -1.02 20.97 4.02
CA PHE A 76 -0.58 20.08 5.11
C PHE A 76 -1.49 20.17 6.34
N LEU A 77 -1.78 21.41 6.80
CA LEU A 77 -2.66 21.60 7.97
C LEU A 77 -4.10 21.14 7.70
N ALA A 78 -4.66 21.43 6.52
CA ALA A 78 -5.98 20.95 6.13
C ALA A 78 -6.00 19.42 6.05
N GLY A 79 -4.96 18.80 5.49
CA GLY A 79 -4.80 17.36 5.45
C GLY A 79 -4.78 16.71 6.84
N LEU A 80 -4.03 17.30 7.78
CA LEU A 80 -4.01 16.84 9.18
C LEU A 80 -5.40 16.93 9.84
N VAL A 81 -6.12 18.06 9.64
CA VAL A 81 -7.48 18.21 10.20
C VAL A 81 -8.42 17.14 9.64
N LEU A 82 -8.42 16.97 8.30
CA LEU A 82 -9.25 15.96 7.65
C LEU A 82 -8.90 14.54 8.12
N PHE A 83 -7.61 14.25 8.24
CA PHE A 83 -7.12 12.95 8.71
C PHE A 83 -7.53 12.67 10.17
N GLY A 84 -7.44 13.67 11.06
CA GLY A 84 -7.87 13.55 12.46
C GLY A 84 -9.38 13.36 12.61
N ILE A 85 -10.20 14.12 11.86
CA ILE A 85 -11.66 13.95 11.85
C ILE A 85 -12.03 12.56 11.30
N ALA A 86 -11.42 12.15 10.20
CA ALA A 86 -11.67 10.85 9.59
C ALA A 86 -11.21 9.69 10.48
N SER A 87 -10.07 9.83 11.19
CA SER A 87 -9.60 8.86 12.19
C SER A 87 -10.61 8.70 13.33
N THR A 88 -11.16 9.81 13.82
CA THR A 88 -12.21 9.77 14.84
C THR A 88 -13.47 9.09 14.31
N ALA A 89 -13.90 9.43 13.08
CA ALA A 89 -15.06 8.79 12.46
C ALA A 89 -14.84 7.29 12.22
N ALA A 90 -13.63 6.87 11.85
CA ALA A 90 -13.27 5.47 11.69
C ALA A 90 -13.30 4.72 13.03
N ALA A 91 -12.75 5.31 14.11
CA ALA A 91 -12.72 4.71 15.43
C ALA A 91 -14.12 4.39 15.99
N PHE A 92 -15.10 5.21 15.68
CA PHE A 92 -16.49 5.07 16.17
C PHE A 92 -17.47 4.68 15.05
N ALA A 93 -16.99 4.03 13.99
CA ALA A 93 -17.85 3.61 12.88
C ALA A 93 -18.87 2.54 13.35
N PRO A 94 -20.19 2.79 13.19
CA PRO A 94 -21.23 1.87 13.68
C PRO A 94 -21.51 0.69 12.73
N SER A 95 -20.89 0.67 11.55
CA SER A 95 -21.09 -0.37 10.53
C SER A 95 -19.89 -0.47 9.59
N PRO A 96 -19.73 -1.62 8.88
CA PRO A 96 -18.67 -1.76 7.88
C PRO A 96 -18.72 -0.68 6.79
N THR A 97 -19.91 -0.31 6.33
CA THR A 97 -20.09 0.74 5.31
C THR A 97 -19.65 2.11 5.81
N ALA A 98 -19.95 2.45 7.08
CA ALA A 98 -19.48 3.68 7.69
C ALA A 98 -17.94 3.70 7.79
N LEU A 99 -17.33 2.58 8.16
CA LEU A 99 -15.87 2.44 8.21
C LEU A 99 -15.24 2.57 6.82
N ILE A 100 -15.81 1.97 5.79
CA ILE A 100 -15.36 2.14 4.39
C ILE A 100 -15.37 3.62 4.00
N GLY A 101 -16.46 4.34 4.31
CA GLY A 101 -16.56 5.78 4.08
C GLY A 101 -15.51 6.59 4.85
N ALA A 102 -15.30 6.28 6.12
CA ALA A 102 -14.28 6.92 6.94
C ALA A 102 -12.86 6.65 6.41
N ARG A 103 -12.57 5.43 5.93
CA ARG A 103 -11.30 5.07 5.29
C ARG A 103 -11.06 5.86 3.99
N ALA A 104 -12.11 6.02 3.17
CA ALA A 104 -12.04 6.87 1.98
C ALA A 104 -11.74 8.34 2.36
N PHE A 105 -12.34 8.83 3.45
CA PHE A 105 -12.12 10.18 3.93
C PHE A 105 -10.74 10.37 4.57
N LEU A 106 -10.19 9.37 5.27
CA LEU A 106 -8.80 9.33 5.72
C LEU A 106 -7.82 9.53 4.55
N ALA A 107 -8.06 8.84 3.44
CA ALA A 107 -7.24 8.95 2.24
C ALA A 107 -7.24 10.36 1.62
N VAL A 108 -8.34 11.12 1.72
CA VAL A 108 -8.38 12.53 1.30
C VAL A 108 -7.40 13.36 2.11
N GLY A 109 -7.39 13.18 3.45
CA GLY A 109 -6.43 13.85 4.34
C GLY A 109 -4.98 13.49 4.01
N ALA A 110 -4.71 12.20 3.85
CA ALA A 110 -3.38 11.68 3.52
C ALA A 110 -2.87 12.19 2.17
N ALA A 111 -3.70 12.14 1.12
CA ALA A 111 -3.37 12.65 -0.21
C ALA A 111 -3.05 14.15 -0.20
N ALA A 112 -3.70 14.93 0.68
CA ALA A 112 -3.39 16.34 0.87
C ALA A 112 -2.05 16.54 1.59
N MET A 113 -1.73 15.71 2.60
CA MET A 113 -0.50 15.84 3.38
C MET A 113 0.75 15.44 2.58
N MET A 114 0.71 14.34 1.84
CA MET A 114 1.90 13.68 1.32
C MET A 114 2.74 14.56 0.38
N PRO A 115 2.21 15.17 -0.70
CA PRO A 115 2.98 16.08 -1.54
C PRO A 115 3.39 17.36 -0.79
N ALA A 116 2.55 17.82 0.15
CA ALA A 116 2.80 19.03 0.92
C ALA A 116 4.01 18.85 1.87
N THR A 117 4.19 17.67 2.48
CA THR A 117 5.34 17.40 3.36
C THR A 117 6.66 17.51 2.62
N LEU A 118 6.77 16.87 1.45
CA LEU A 118 7.98 16.89 0.63
C LEU A 118 8.28 18.32 0.11
N SER A 119 7.24 19.05 -0.28
CA SER A 119 7.38 20.44 -0.73
C SER A 119 7.80 21.37 0.39
N LEU A 120 7.30 21.19 1.61
CA LEU A 120 7.75 21.94 2.80
C LEU A 120 9.22 21.67 3.12
N ILE A 121 9.71 20.44 2.99
CA ILE A 121 11.13 20.12 3.15
C ILE A 121 11.95 20.87 2.10
N ARG A 122 11.59 20.78 0.82
CA ARG A 122 12.31 21.43 -0.29
C ARG A 122 12.38 22.94 -0.16
N THR A 123 11.31 23.58 0.30
CA THR A 123 11.27 25.04 0.48
C THR A 123 11.96 25.54 1.75
N THR A 124 12.18 24.65 2.73
CA THR A 124 12.77 25.01 4.03
C THR A 124 14.27 24.78 4.05
N PHE A 125 14.76 23.73 3.38
CA PHE A 125 16.16 23.37 3.30
C PHE A 125 16.74 23.85 1.96
N GLU A 126 17.39 25.01 1.98
CA GLU A 126 18.00 25.64 0.79
C GLU A 126 19.31 24.95 0.40
N ASP A 127 20.11 24.54 1.39
CA ASP A 127 21.34 23.78 1.18
C ASP A 127 21.01 22.36 0.67
N GLU A 128 21.70 21.97 -0.40
CA GLU A 128 21.44 20.70 -1.08
C GLU A 128 21.78 19.50 -0.21
N HIS A 129 22.85 19.57 0.56
CA HIS A 129 23.28 18.49 1.45
C HIS A 129 22.29 18.29 2.60
N GLU A 130 21.91 19.38 3.30
CA GLU A 130 20.90 19.33 4.35
C GLU A 130 19.54 18.85 3.81
N ARG A 131 19.16 19.29 2.62
CA ARG A 131 17.90 18.87 1.97
C ARG A 131 17.90 17.37 1.66
N ASN A 132 19.00 16.83 1.16
CA ASN A 132 19.11 15.39 0.86
C ASN A 132 19.02 14.55 2.14
N ILE A 133 19.65 15.01 3.25
CA ILE A 133 19.49 14.37 4.56
C ILE A 133 18.05 14.43 5.03
N ALA A 134 17.39 15.59 4.91
CA ALA A 134 16.00 15.76 5.34
C ALA A 134 15.02 14.87 4.57
N ILE A 135 15.20 14.73 3.26
CA ILE A 135 14.41 13.81 2.41
C ILE A 135 14.68 12.35 2.80
N GLY A 136 15.92 12.00 3.08
CA GLY A 136 16.29 10.65 3.55
C GLY A 136 15.64 10.31 4.90
N VAL A 137 15.66 11.22 5.87
CA VAL A 137 14.98 11.05 7.16
C VAL A 137 13.47 10.92 6.95
N TRP A 138 12.87 11.78 6.13
CA TRP A 138 11.44 11.73 5.82
C TRP A 138 11.04 10.39 5.21
N GLY A 139 11.76 9.92 4.18
CA GLY A 139 11.48 8.62 3.54
C GLY A 139 11.65 7.43 4.49
N THR A 140 12.64 7.48 5.41
CA THR A 140 12.83 6.45 6.43
C THR A 140 11.63 6.31 7.35
N MET A 141 10.88 7.39 7.63
CA MET A 141 9.68 7.34 8.47
C MET A 141 8.56 6.50 7.87
N SER A 142 8.46 6.40 6.55
CA SER A 142 7.50 5.49 5.90
C SER A 142 7.81 4.02 6.24
N VAL A 143 9.08 3.64 6.17
CA VAL A 143 9.50 2.26 6.48
C VAL A 143 9.33 1.95 7.97
N VAL A 144 9.69 2.91 8.84
CA VAL A 144 9.47 2.80 10.29
C VAL A 144 7.98 2.64 10.60
N GLY A 145 7.10 3.43 9.94
CA GLY A 145 5.65 3.32 10.10
C GLY A 145 5.12 1.95 9.67
N THR A 146 5.59 1.44 8.55
CA THR A 146 5.24 0.11 8.06
C THR A 146 5.63 -1.00 9.06
N ALA A 147 6.78 -0.85 9.73
CA ALA A 147 7.24 -1.78 10.76
C ALA A 147 6.43 -1.67 12.07
N LEU A 148 6.15 -0.45 12.49
CA LEU A 148 5.47 -0.18 13.76
C LEU A 148 3.97 -0.49 13.69
N GLY A 149 3.33 -0.39 12.52
CA GLY A 149 1.88 -0.58 12.39
C GLY A 149 1.39 -1.91 12.96
N PRO A 150 1.89 -3.07 12.55
CA PRO A 150 1.47 -4.35 13.10
C PRO A 150 1.72 -4.49 14.60
N ILE A 151 2.82 -3.95 15.14
CA ILE A 151 3.15 -3.99 16.57
C ILE A 151 2.18 -3.13 17.37
N LEU A 152 1.99 -1.88 16.92
CA LEU A 152 1.06 -0.95 17.58
C LEU A 152 -0.38 -1.45 17.49
N GLY A 153 -0.76 -1.98 16.32
CA GLY A 153 -2.07 -2.60 16.12
C GLY A 153 -2.31 -3.75 17.08
N GLY A 154 -1.35 -4.67 17.19
CA GLY A 154 -1.40 -5.78 18.11
C GLY A 154 -1.52 -5.32 19.56
N PHE A 155 -0.67 -4.40 20.00
CA PHE A 155 -0.71 -3.84 21.35
C PHE A 155 -2.04 -3.17 21.69
N LEU A 156 -2.57 -2.35 20.76
CA LEU A 156 -3.83 -1.64 20.95
C LEU A 156 -5.02 -2.61 21.04
N LEU A 157 -5.03 -3.66 20.22
CA LEU A 157 -6.11 -4.65 20.20
C LEU A 157 -6.12 -5.57 21.44
N GLU A 158 -4.98 -5.79 22.07
CA GLU A 158 -4.92 -6.56 23.32
C GLU A 158 -5.41 -5.78 24.54
N HIS A 159 -5.32 -4.44 24.51
CA HIS A 159 -5.61 -3.60 25.69
C HIS A 159 -6.84 -2.71 25.53
N PHE A 160 -7.29 -2.48 24.28
CA PHE A 160 -8.38 -1.57 23.95
C PHE A 160 -9.27 -2.18 22.86
N TRP A 161 -10.40 -1.53 22.53
CA TRP A 161 -11.28 -1.94 21.43
C TRP A 161 -10.65 -1.65 20.05
N TRP A 162 -11.15 -2.28 18.99
CA TRP A 162 -10.59 -2.16 17.64
C TRP A 162 -10.48 -0.72 17.10
N GLY A 163 -11.38 0.17 17.50
CA GLY A 163 -11.34 1.58 17.06
C GLY A 163 -10.12 2.36 17.57
N SER A 164 -9.46 1.86 18.62
CA SER A 164 -8.24 2.47 19.16
C SER A 164 -7.11 2.57 18.15
N VAL A 165 -7.06 1.67 17.15
CA VAL A 165 -6.05 1.68 16.08
C VAL A 165 -6.16 2.92 15.18
N PHE A 166 -7.35 3.50 15.09
CA PHE A 166 -7.57 4.78 14.41
C PHE A 166 -7.44 5.96 15.37
N LEU A 167 -7.93 5.80 16.60
CA LEU A 167 -7.96 6.89 17.57
C LEU A 167 -6.55 7.35 17.99
N ILE A 168 -5.54 6.46 17.95
CA ILE A 168 -4.13 6.79 18.23
C ILE A 168 -3.60 7.90 17.32
N ASN A 169 -4.15 8.04 16.14
CA ASN A 169 -3.75 9.10 15.20
C ASN A 169 -4.12 10.50 15.73
N VAL A 170 -5.21 10.63 16.49
CA VAL A 170 -5.77 11.93 16.88
C VAL A 170 -4.81 12.75 17.76
N PRO A 171 -4.23 12.23 18.85
CA PRO A 171 -3.29 13.00 19.67
C PRO A 171 -2.05 13.41 18.87
N VAL A 172 -1.56 12.53 17.99
CA VAL A 172 -0.40 12.82 17.14
C VAL A 172 -0.73 13.90 16.10
N VAL A 173 -1.91 13.85 15.49
CA VAL A 173 -2.43 14.88 14.58
C VAL A 173 -2.53 16.23 15.28
N VAL A 174 -3.06 16.28 16.50
CA VAL A 174 -3.16 17.53 17.27
C VAL A 174 -1.78 18.15 17.52
N LEU A 175 -0.81 17.35 17.93
CA LEU A 175 0.57 17.81 18.13
C LEU A 175 1.20 18.28 16.81
N ALA A 176 1.00 17.54 15.72
CA ALA A 176 1.51 17.90 14.39
C ALA A 176 0.83 19.18 13.84
N LEU A 177 -0.47 19.39 14.12
CA LEU A 177 -1.19 20.62 13.77
C LEU A 177 -0.61 21.85 14.48
N ILE A 178 -0.41 21.76 15.79
CA ILE A 178 0.17 22.86 16.59
C ILE A 178 1.60 23.16 16.09
N ALA A 179 2.43 22.12 15.98
CA ALA A 179 3.80 22.28 15.51
C ALA A 179 3.86 22.81 14.07
N GLY A 180 3.05 22.28 13.15
CA GLY A 180 2.99 22.71 11.76
C GLY A 180 2.49 24.15 11.61
N ALA A 181 1.50 24.57 12.40
CA ALA A 181 1.00 25.94 12.41
C ALA A 181 2.09 26.95 12.82
N ILE A 182 2.91 26.60 13.81
CA ILE A 182 3.98 27.45 14.35
C ILE A 182 5.23 27.40 13.46
N LEU A 183 5.65 26.22 13.03
CA LEU A 183 6.97 26.00 12.41
C LEU A 183 6.95 26.16 10.89
N ALA A 184 5.86 25.73 10.21
CA ALA A 184 5.84 25.75 8.76
C ALA A 184 5.87 27.20 8.21
N PRO A 185 6.72 27.47 7.19
CA PRO A 185 6.78 28.79 6.57
C PRO A 185 5.44 29.11 5.89
N GLY A 186 4.96 30.33 6.12
CA GLY A 186 3.82 30.86 5.38
C GLY A 186 4.25 31.17 3.94
N GLY A 187 3.54 30.63 2.96
CA GLY A 187 3.70 30.96 1.56
C GLY A 187 2.31 30.94 0.91
N SER A 188 1.95 31.97 0.18
CA SER A 188 0.82 31.91 -0.75
C SER A 188 1.24 31.05 -1.92
N GLY A 189 0.45 30.05 -2.29
CA GLY A 189 0.62 29.37 -3.56
C GLY A 189 0.69 30.39 -4.70
N ARG A 190 1.62 30.20 -5.61
CA ARG A 190 1.85 31.11 -6.75
C ARG A 190 1.63 30.45 -8.10
N SER A 191 1.00 29.26 -8.12
CA SER A 191 0.78 28.54 -9.38
C SER A 191 -0.57 28.91 -9.97
N ASP A 192 -0.57 29.43 -11.18
CA ASP A 192 -1.78 29.65 -12.00
C ASP A 192 -2.25 28.36 -12.70
N LYS A 193 -1.59 27.21 -12.44
CA LYS A 193 -1.96 25.92 -13.03
C LYS A 193 -3.33 25.48 -12.54
N PRO A 194 -4.27 25.15 -13.44
CA PRO A 194 -5.60 24.72 -13.04
C PRO A 194 -5.53 23.36 -12.32
N TRP A 195 -6.26 23.24 -11.21
CA TRP A 195 -6.44 21.95 -10.56
C TRP A 195 -7.42 21.08 -11.35
N ASP A 196 -6.96 19.94 -11.80
CA ASP A 196 -7.78 19.02 -12.59
C ASP A 196 -8.45 17.95 -11.70
N PHE A 197 -9.45 18.37 -10.93
CA PHE A 197 -10.25 17.47 -10.10
C PHE A 197 -10.97 16.38 -10.93
N LEU A 198 -11.42 16.72 -12.14
CA LEU A 198 -12.13 15.75 -12.99
C LEU A 198 -11.22 14.60 -13.44
N ALA A 199 -9.94 14.86 -13.67
CA ALA A 199 -8.96 13.80 -13.95
C ALA A 199 -8.83 12.82 -12.77
N SER A 200 -8.78 13.33 -11.52
CA SER A 200 -8.77 12.50 -10.31
C SER A 200 -10.03 11.64 -10.19
N VAL A 201 -11.21 12.20 -10.46
CA VAL A 201 -12.47 11.45 -10.46
C VAL A 201 -12.48 10.37 -11.56
N GLN A 202 -11.96 10.67 -12.74
CA GLN A 202 -11.90 9.71 -13.85
C GLN A 202 -10.98 8.52 -13.53
N VAL A 203 -9.79 8.76 -12.97
CA VAL A 203 -8.90 7.66 -12.58
C VAL A 203 -9.46 6.87 -11.40
N MET A 204 -10.09 7.52 -10.42
CA MET A 204 -10.79 6.83 -9.33
C MET A 204 -11.90 5.92 -9.86
N ALA A 205 -12.76 6.42 -10.75
CA ALA A 205 -13.82 5.60 -11.36
C ALA A 205 -13.25 4.39 -12.10
N GLY A 206 -12.12 4.58 -12.81
CA GLY A 206 -11.38 3.50 -13.45
C GLY A 206 -10.89 2.43 -12.46
N LEU A 207 -10.31 2.86 -11.34
CA LEU A 207 -9.81 1.96 -10.30
C LEU A 207 -10.94 1.23 -9.56
N VAL A 208 -12.02 1.95 -9.20
CA VAL A 208 -13.22 1.34 -8.58
C VAL A 208 -13.79 0.26 -9.48
N GLY A 209 -13.98 0.56 -10.76
CA GLY A 209 -14.50 -0.41 -11.74
C GLY A 209 -13.58 -1.64 -11.84
N LEU A 210 -12.26 -1.46 -11.90
CA LEU A 210 -11.31 -2.56 -11.99
C LEU A 210 -11.33 -3.45 -10.73
N VAL A 211 -11.26 -2.85 -9.54
CA VAL A 211 -11.29 -3.59 -8.27
C VAL A 211 -12.61 -4.34 -8.11
N TYR A 212 -13.72 -3.70 -8.46
CA TYR A 212 -15.03 -4.32 -8.39
C TYR A 212 -15.18 -5.49 -9.38
N ALA A 213 -14.64 -5.35 -10.59
CA ALA A 213 -14.62 -6.42 -11.58
C ALA A 213 -13.82 -7.64 -11.10
N VAL A 214 -12.62 -7.42 -10.53
CA VAL A 214 -11.78 -8.50 -9.96
C VAL A 214 -12.53 -9.22 -8.85
N LYS A 215 -13.11 -8.47 -7.92
CA LYS A 215 -13.88 -9.02 -6.80
C LYS A 215 -15.09 -9.84 -7.26
N GLU A 216 -15.89 -9.32 -8.18
CA GLU A 216 -17.10 -10.01 -8.68
C GLU A 216 -16.74 -11.25 -9.51
N ALA A 217 -15.63 -11.21 -10.26
CA ALA A 217 -15.13 -12.35 -11.03
C ALA A 217 -14.74 -13.55 -10.15
N THR A 218 -14.36 -13.29 -8.90
CA THR A 218 -13.92 -14.33 -7.93
C THR A 218 -15.02 -14.79 -6.99
N ARG A 219 -16.21 -14.17 -7.04
CA ARG A 219 -17.34 -14.50 -6.17
C ARG A 219 -18.05 -15.78 -6.63
N PRO A 220 -18.42 -16.71 -5.71
CA PRO A 220 -19.33 -17.81 -6.00
C PRO A 220 -20.70 -17.24 -6.44
N GLY A 221 -21.26 -17.73 -7.55
CA GLY A 221 -22.52 -17.21 -8.11
C GLY A 221 -22.37 -15.85 -8.80
N ARG A 222 -21.17 -15.57 -9.32
CA ARG A 222 -20.84 -14.36 -10.09
C ARG A 222 -21.88 -13.99 -11.13
N GLU A 223 -22.20 -12.71 -11.23
CA GLU A 223 -23.08 -12.17 -12.28
C GLU A 223 -22.23 -11.63 -13.43
N PRO A 224 -22.25 -12.27 -14.62
CA PRO A 224 -21.44 -11.83 -15.77
C PRO A 224 -21.75 -10.38 -16.19
N LEU A 225 -23.00 -9.95 -16.09
CA LEU A 225 -23.42 -8.59 -16.44
C LEU A 225 -22.75 -7.56 -15.52
N THR A 226 -22.68 -7.82 -14.23
CA THR A 226 -22.06 -6.94 -13.24
C THR A 226 -20.55 -6.81 -13.50
N ILE A 227 -19.87 -7.91 -13.86
CA ILE A 227 -18.45 -7.89 -14.25
C ILE A 227 -18.25 -7.03 -15.50
N VAL A 228 -19.10 -7.21 -16.53
CA VAL A 228 -19.02 -6.43 -17.77
C VAL A 228 -19.23 -4.94 -17.49
N ILE A 229 -20.24 -4.58 -16.69
CA ILE A 229 -20.50 -3.18 -16.31
C ILE A 229 -19.27 -2.59 -15.59
N ALA A 230 -18.71 -3.31 -14.64
CA ALA A 230 -17.52 -2.88 -13.89
C ALA A 230 -16.30 -2.67 -14.82
N LEU A 231 -16.08 -3.58 -15.77
CA LEU A 231 -15.02 -3.44 -16.78
C LEU A 231 -15.26 -2.27 -17.73
N VAL A 232 -16.52 -2.02 -18.11
CA VAL A 232 -16.88 -0.84 -18.93
C VAL A 232 -16.61 0.45 -18.16
N VAL A 233 -16.97 0.52 -16.87
CA VAL A 233 -16.66 1.67 -16.00
C VAL A 233 -15.15 1.87 -15.89
N ALA A 234 -14.39 0.78 -15.69
CA ALA A 234 -12.94 0.84 -15.64
C ALA A 234 -12.34 1.37 -16.96
N ALA A 235 -12.74 0.78 -18.08
CA ALA A 235 -12.26 1.18 -19.41
C ALA A 235 -12.65 2.63 -19.75
N ALA A 236 -13.88 3.04 -19.44
CA ALA A 236 -14.33 4.41 -19.63
C ALA A 236 -13.54 5.40 -18.77
N GLY A 237 -13.39 5.13 -17.46
CA GLY A 237 -12.64 5.96 -16.53
C GLY A 237 -11.21 6.18 -16.99
N PHE A 238 -10.46 5.10 -17.28
CA PHE A 238 -9.07 5.21 -17.76
C PHE A 238 -8.98 5.85 -19.15
N THR A 239 -9.89 5.54 -20.07
CA THR A 239 -9.88 6.14 -21.42
C THR A 239 -10.15 7.64 -21.36
N LEU A 240 -11.14 8.06 -20.58
CA LEU A 240 -11.46 9.48 -20.38
C LEU A 240 -10.29 10.21 -19.71
N PHE A 241 -9.68 9.62 -18.69
CA PHE A 241 -8.48 10.15 -18.04
C PHE A 241 -7.34 10.33 -19.05
N VAL A 242 -6.97 9.28 -19.81
CA VAL A 242 -5.88 9.35 -20.80
C VAL A 242 -6.18 10.37 -21.89
N ARG A 243 -7.41 10.39 -22.44
CA ARG A 243 -7.80 11.38 -23.45
C ARG A 243 -7.72 12.80 -22.92
N ARG A 244 -8.14 13.01 -21.65
CA ARG A 244 -8.09 14.32 -21.00
C ARG A 244 -6.63 14.77 -20.80
N GLN A 245 -5.77 13.90 -20.25
CA GLN A 245 -4.35 14.21 -20.01
C GLN A 245 -3.60 14.55 -21.31
N ARG A 246 -3.92 13.86 -22.42
CA ARG A 246 -3.30 14.12 -23.73
C ARG A 246 -3.71 15.46 -24.37
N ARG A 247 -4.83 16.03 -23.92
CA ARG A 247 -5.36 17.32 -24.46
C ARG A 247 -4.98 18.53 -23.60
N GLN A 248 -4.47 18.30 -22.41
CA GLN A 248 -4.10 19.39 -21.50
C GLN A 248 -2.70 19.92 -21.77
N THR A 249 -2.52 21.23 -21.64
CA THR A 249 -1.23 21.91 -21.71
C THR A 249 -0.35 21.60 -20.50
N HIS A 250 -0.96 21.32 -19.34
CA HIS A 250 -0.29 20.96 -18.09
C HIS A 250 -0.88 19.63 -17.57
N PRO A 251 -0.50 18.48 -18.15
CA PRO A 251 -1.03 17.20 -17.73
C PRO A 251 -0.52 16.82 -16.33
N LEU A 252 -1.37 16.11 -15.54
CA LEU A 252 -0.97 15.54 -14.25
C LEU A 252 0.08 14.43 -14.42
N ILE A 253 -0.02 13.67 -15.52
CA ILE A 253 0.96 12.66 -15.94
C ILE A 253 1.40 12.96 -17.37
N ASP A 254 2.70 13.18 -17.53
CA ASP A 254 3.29 13.22 -18.87
C ASP A 254 3.63 11.81 -19.34
N PHE A 255 2.87 11.32 -20.30
CA PHE A 255 3.10 9.99 -20.88
C PHE A 255 4.46 9.85 -21.58
N ALA A 256 5.18 10.95 -21.85
CA ALA A 256 6.55 10.88 -22.34
C ALA A 256 7.50 10.27 -21.29
N LEU A 257 7.27 10.51 -20.00
CA LEU A 257 8.03 9.87 -18.91
C LEU A 257 7.84 8.35 -18.91
N LEU A 258 6.65 7.85 -19.24
CA LEU A 258 6.36 6.42 -19.29
C LEU A 258 7.01 5.69 -20.47
N ARG A 259 7.54 6.44 -21.46
CA ARG A 259 8.27 5.87 -22.59
C ARG A 259 9.73 5.57 -22.24
N ASP A 260 10.26 6.20 -21.18
CA ASP A 260 11.60 5.87 -20.69
C ASP A 260 11.56 4.48 -20.02
N PRO A 261 12.33 3.50 -20.55
CA PRO A 261 12.33 2.14 -20.01
C PRO A 261 12.82 2.08 -18.56
N ARG A 262 13.61 3.05 -18.10
CA ARG A 262 14.14 3.11 -16.73
C ARG A 262 13.05 3.54 -15.77
N ILE A 263 12.31 4.61 -16.10
CA ILE A 263 11.18 5.09 -15.31
C ILE A 263 10.08 4.02 -15.26
N LEU A 264 9.70 3.46 -16.41
CA LEU A 264 8.68 2.41 -16.47
C LEU A 264 9.08 1.17 -15.66
N SER A 265 10.34 0.74 -15.74
CA SER A 265 10.83 -0.41 -14.95
C SER A 265 10.82 -0.11 -13.44
N GLY A 266 11.15 1.12 -13.05
CA GLY A 266 11.05 1.58 -11.68
C GLY A 266 9.61 1.54 -11.18
N MET A 267 8.66 2.09 -11.96
CA MET A 267 7.22 2.06 -11.62
C MET A 267 6.68 0.63 -11.45
N VAL A 268 7.01 -0.25 -12.41
CA VAL A 268 6.60 -1.66 -12.34
C VAL A 268 7.20 -2.34 -11.12
N ALA A 269 8.48 -2.11 -10.82
CA ALA A 269 9.15 -2.68 -9.66
C ALA A 269 8.53 -2.17 -8.34
N ALA A 270 8.23 -0.87 -8.25
CA ALA A 270 7.55 -0.25 -7.12
C ALA A 270 6.16 -0.86 -6.89
N ALA A 271 5.36 -0.98 -7.96
CA ALA A 271 4.03 -1.60 -7.90
C ALA A 271 4.10 -3.07 -7.48
N LEU A 272 5.04 -3.86 -8.04
CA LEU A 272 5.20 -5.27 -7.69
C LEU A 272 5.70 -5.47 -6.26
N ALA A 273 6.58 -4.60 -5.78
CA ALA A 273 7.04 -4.65 -4.38
C ALA A 273 5.88 -4.41 -3.41
N MET A 274 5.04 -3.42 -3.67
CA MET A 274 3.86 -3.15 -2.83
C MET A 274 2.75 -4.18 -2.99
N PHE A 275 2.57 -4.74 -4.20
CA PHE A 275 1.68 -5.88 -4.43
C PHE A 275 2.05 -7.06 -3.51
N ALA A 276 3.32 -7.43 -3.49
CA ALA A 276 3.81 -8.52 -2.66
C ALA A 276 3.71 -8.19 -1.17
N THR A 277 4.13 -7.00 -0.77
CA THR A 277 4.12 -6.57 0.63
C THR A 277 2.71 -6.58 1.21
N ALA A 278 1.76 -5.87 0.57
CA ALA A 278 0.38 -5.77 1.04
C ALA A 278 -0.34 -7.13 1.01
N GLY A 279 -0.11 -7.92 -0.04
CA GLY A 279 -0.71 -9.24 -0.18
C GLY A 279 -0.20 -10.24 0.85
N ILE A 280 1.11 -10.34 1.04
CA ILE A 280 1.70 -11.23 2.06
C ILE A 280 1.23 -10.82 3.46
N GLN A 281 1.29 -9.53 3.79
CA GLN A 281 0.84 -9.05 5.10
C GLN A 281 -0.63 -9.39 5.36
N LEU A 282 -1.51 -9.18 4.37
CA LEU A 282 -2.94 -9.49 4.49
C LEU A 282 -3.17 -10.97 4.80
N VAL A 283 -2.64 -11.87 3.95
CA VAL A 283 -2.97 -13.30 4.07
C VAL A 283 -2.26 -13.95 5.27
N LEU A 284 -1.03 -13.53 5.56
CA LEU A 284 -0.25 -14.04 6.67
C LEU A 284 -0.86 -13.63 8.03
N THR A 285 -1.20 -12.34 8.19
CA THR A 285 -1.79 -11.87 9.45
C THR A 285 -3.11 -12.59 9.76
N GLN A 286 -3.96 -12.80 8.75
CA GLN A 286 -5.19 -13.57 8.92
C GLN A 286 -4.89 -15.03 9.31
N ARG A 287 -3.92 -15.67 8.66
CA ARG A 287 -3.54 -17.05 9.02
C ARG A 287 -3.04 -17.16 10.47
N LEU A 288 -2.16 -16.23 10.88
CA LEU A 288 -1.61 -16.22 12.24
C LEU A 288 -2.70 -16.06 13.30
N GLN A 289 -3.71 -15.22 13.04
CA GLN A 289 -4.78 -14.96 14.00
C GLN A 289 -5.92 -15.98 13.90
N LEU A 290 -6.34 -16.40 12.70
CA LEU A 290 -7.55 -17.21 12.51
C LEU A 290 -7.29 -18.71 12.45
N VAL A 291 -6.10 -19.15 12.00
CA VAL A 291 -5.73 -20.57 11.90
C VAL A 291 -4.85 -21.01 13.08
N MET A 292 -3.91 -20.15 13.49
CA MET A 292 -2.97 -20.46 14.56
C MET A 292 -3.38 -19.86 15.92
N ASP A 293 -4.51 -19.18 16.00
CA ASP A 293 -5.05 -18.57 17.24
C ASP A 293 -4.06 -17.66 17.99
N LEU A 294 -3.11 -17.03 17.24
CA LEU A 294 -2.18 -16.10 17.85
C LEU A 294 -2.88 -14.79 18.19
N THR A 295 -2.48 -14.20 19.34
CA THR A 295 -2.95 -12.86 19.67
C THR A 295 -2.51 -11.83 18.60
N PRO A 296 -3.26 -10.75 18.42
CA PRO A 296 -2.91 -9.69 17.47
C PRO A 296 -1.47 -9.16 17.65
N LEU A 297 -0.99 -9.05 18.90
CA LEU A 297 0.36 -8.60 19.20
C LEU A 297 1.42 -9.62 18.73
N HIS A 298 1.24 -10.91 19.01
CA HIS A 298 2.17 -11.94 18.55
C HIS A 298 2.19 -12.04 17.02
N ALA A 299 1.03 -11.96 16.38
CA ALA A 299 0.93 -11.90 14.92
C ALA A 299 1.66 -10.66 14.36
N GLY A 300 1.45 -9.48 14.97
CA GLY A 300 2.11 -8.24 14.60
C GLY A 300 3.63 -8.29 14.73
N LEU A 301 4.14 -8.86 15.83
CA LEU A 301 5.58 -9.04 16.06
C LEU A 301 6.23 -9.96 15.02
N LEU A 302 5.55 -11.04 14.62
CA LEU A 302 6.04 -11.93 13.57
C LEU A 302 6.07 -11.22 12.21
N VAL A 303 5.01 -10.51 11.86
CA VAL A 303 4.94 -9.74 10.60
C VAL A 303 6.00 -8.63 10.55
N ALA A 304 6.34 -8.01 11.69
CA ALA A 304 7.38 -7.00 11.77
C ALA A 304 8.77 -7.52 11.38
N ALA A 305 9.00 -8.84 11.38
CA ALA A 305 10.23 -9.44 10.85
C ALA A 305 10.48 -9.09 9.38
N PHE A 306 9.43 -8.81 8.61
CA PHE A 306 9.55 -8.29 7.24
C PHE A 306 10.32 -6.96 7.21
N ALA A 307 10.05 -6.06 8.14
CA ALA A 307 10.73 -4.77 8.23
C ALA A 307 12.20 -4.92 8.67
N VAL A 308 12.51 -5.93 9.48
CA VAL A 308 13.90 -6.26 9.86
C VAL A 308 14.76 -6.58 8.62
N GLY A 309 14.20 -7.21 7.61
CA GLY A 309 14.86 -7.41 6.33
C GLY A 309 14.87 -6.15 5.45
N CYS A 310 13.74 -5.45 5.39
CA CYS A 310 13.51 -4.32 4.48
C CYS A 310 14.41 -3.10 4.80
N LEU A 311 14.52 -2.72 6.07
CA LEU A 311 15.27 -1.54 6.49
C LEU A 311 16.77 -1.61 6.13
N PRO A 312 17.54 -2.64 6.55
CA PRO A 312 18.96 -2.69 6.23
C PRO A 312 19.23 -2.82 4.72
N SER A 313 18.41 -3.62 4.03
CA SER A 313 18.57 -3.82 2.59
C SER A 313 18.28 -2.56 1.78
N GLY A 314 17.30 -1.75 2.19
CA GLY A 314 17.03 -0.44 1.59
C GLY A 314 18.21 0.52 1.74
N ILE A 315 18.83 0.58 2.94
CA ILE A 315 20.04 1.39 3.18
C ILE A 315 21.20 0.90 2.31
N VAL A 316 21.41 -0.41 2.23
CA VAL A 316 22.43 -1.01 1.37
C VAL A 316 22.16 -0.68 -0.10
N ALA A 317 20.92 -0.80 -0.57
CA ALA A 317 20.55 -0.44 -1.93
C ALA A 317 20.84 1.03 -2.23
N GLY A 318 20.52 1.94 -1.31
CA GLY A 318 20.80 3.38 -1.46
C GLY A 318 22.29 3.67 -1.62
N SER A 319 23.15 2.95 -0.89
CA SER A 319 24.60 3.09 -1.00
C SER A 319 25.20 2.43 -2.23
N LEU A 320 24.58 1.36 -2.76
CA LEU A 320 25.08 0.63 -3.92
C LEU A 320 24.57 1.16 -5.27
N VAL A 321 23.38 1.77 -5.30
CA VAL A 321 22.73 2.17 -6.54
C VAL A 321 23.58 3.11 -7.40
N HIS A 322 24.39 3.96 -6.77
CA HIS A 322 25.31 4.86 -7.48
C HIS A 322 26.49 4.11 -8.17
N ARG A 323 26.86 2.93 -7.67
CA ARG A 323 27.96 2.13 -8.21
C ARG A 323 27.49 1.09 -9.22
N THR A 324 26.38 0.44 -8.95
CA THR A 324 25.88 -0.69 -9.73
C THR A 324 24.78 -0.30 -10.73
N GLY A 325 24.18 0.87 -10.53
CA GLY A 325 22.94 1.27 -11.20
C GLY A 325 21.71 0.57 -10.59
N PRO A 326 20.49 1.00 -10.97
CA PRO A 326 19.24 0.48 -10.40
C PRO A 326 18.91 -0.95 -10.88
N ARG A 327 19.31 -1.35 -12.09
CA ARG A 327 18.93 -2.63 -12.71
C ARG A 327 19.26 -3.86 -11.86
N PRO A 328 20.53 -4.12 -11.45
CA PRO A 328 20.86 -5.33 -10.71
C PRO A 328 20.18 -5.35 -9.32
N LEU A 329 19.95 -4.19 -8.72
CA LEU A 329 19.30 -4.08 -7.42
C LEU A 329 17.79 -4.34 -7.51
N ILE A 330 17.10 -3.84 -8.55
CA ILE A 330 15.67 -4.15 -8.79
C ILE A 330 15.51 -5.64 -9.07
N VAL A 331 16.29 -6.19 -10.01
CA VAL A 331 16.18 -7.60 -10.40
C VAL A 331 16.54 -8.49 -9.20
N GLY A 332 17.66 -8.21 -8.54
CA GLY A 332 18.10 -8.94 -7.34
C GLY A 332 17.06 -8.86 -6.21
N GLY A 333 16.48 -7.67 -5.99
CA GLY A 333 15.43 -7.47 -4.99
C GLY A 333 14.18 -8.30 -5.28
N LEU A 334 13.68 -8.27 -6.52
CA LEU A 334 12.50 -9.07 -6.92
C LEU A 334 12.77 -10.59 -6.84
N VAL A 335 13.98 -11.05 -7.22
CA VAL A 335 14.39 -12.46 -7.07
C VAL A 335 14.48 -12.84 -5.59
N THR A 336 15.11 -12.00 -4.76
CA THR A 336 15.19 -12.23 -3.31
C THR A 336 13.80 -12.25 -2.67
N GLY A 337 12.91 -11.35 -3.09
CA GLY A 337 11.51 -11.33 -2.65
C GLY A 337 10.75 -12.61 -3.07
N THR A 338 10.99 -13.10 -4.28
CA THR A 338 10.46 -14.39 -4.75
C THR A 338 10.92 -15.53 -3.85
N ALA A 339 12.23 -15.60 -3.58
CA ALA A 339 12.81 -16.61 -2.68
C ALA A 339 12.23 -16.50 -1.26
N GLY A 340 12.05 -15.27 -0.76
CA GLY A 340 11.46 -14.99 0.55
C GLY A 340 10.01 -15.45 0.63
N ALA A 341 9.18 -15.20 -0.39
CA ALA A 341 7.79 -15.67 -0.44
C ALA A 341 7.71 -17.21 -0.45
N LEU A 342 8.55 -17.87 -1.25
CA LEU A 342 8.63 -19.34 -1.27
C LEU A 342 9.16 -19.89 0.05
N LEU A 343 10.16 -19.27 0.64
CA LEU A 343 10.70 -19.69 1.94
C LEU A 343 9.66 -19.51 3.05
N THR A 344 8.90 -18.41 3.03
CA THR A 344 7.78 -18.21 3.95
C THR A 344 6.78 -19.36 3.82
N LEU A 345 6.41 -19.75 2.60
CA LEU A 345 5.51 -20.86 2.34
C LEU A 345 6.07 -22.17 2.89
N LEU A 346 7.33 -22.49 2.58
CA LEU A 346 7.99 -23.75 3.01
C LEU A 346 8.13 -23.87 4.52
N LEU A 347 8.35 -22.74 5.20
CA LEU A 347 8.54 -22.69 6.64
C LEU A 347 7.25 -22.42 7.42
N THR A 348 6.10 -22.34 6.73
CA THR A 348 4.81 -22.19 7.38
C THR A 348 4.33 -23.52 7.97
N PRO A 349 4.06 -23.58 9.30
CA PRO A 349 3.60 -24.80 9.97
C PRO A 349 2.34 -25.38 9.33
N GLY A 350 2.33 -26.70 9.08
CA GLY A 350 1.16 -27.44 8.61
C GLY A 350 0.83 -27.32 7.12
N VAL A 351 1.48 -26.40 6.36
CA VAL A 351 1.09 -26.11 4.97
C VAL A 351 1.76 -27.02 3.94
N VAL A 352 3.02 -27.43 4.14
CA VAL A 352 3.79 -28.22 3.15
C VAL A 352 4.39 -29.50 3.79
N PRO A 353 3.55 -30.40 4.34
CA PRO A 353 4.04 -31.59 5.07
C PRO A 353 4.79 -32.59 4.17
N PHE A 354 4.53 -32.61 2.87
CA PHE A 354 5.12 -33.58 1.93
C PHE A 354 6.62 -33.37 1.65
N LEU A 355 7.20 -32.22 2.06
CA LEU A 355 8.64 -31.94 1.93
C LEU A 355 9.47 -32.47 3.11
N GLY A 356 8.86 -33.12 4.10
CA GLY A 356 9.55 -33.64 5.28
C GLY A 356 10.05 -32.55 6.23
N ILE A 357 9.67 -31.29 5.99
CA ILE A 357 9.93 -30.15 6.86
C ILE A 357 8.68 -29.97 7.73
N HIS A 358 8.81 -30.19 9.02
CA HIS A 358 7.71 -30.07 9.99
C HIS A 358 8.01 -28.93 10.97
N PRO A 359 7.85 -27.66 10.56
CA PRO A 359 8.00 -26.55 11.49
C PRO A 359 6.86 -26.60 12.52
N ASP A 360 7.19 -26.72 13.79
CA ASP A 360 6.22 -26.90 14.89
C ASP A 360 5.81 -25.56 15.51
N HIS A 361 6.52 -24.48 15.18
CA HIS A 361 6.35 -23.20 15.83
C HIS A 361 6.22 -22.04 14.83
N PRO A 362 5.34 -21.04 15.07
CA PRO A 362 5.15 -19.88 14.19
C PRO A 362 6.43 -19.10 13.88
N LEU A 363 7.41 -19.10 14.76
CA LEU A 363 8.70 -18.41 14.55
C LEU A 363 9.48 -18.90 13.32
N TRP A 364 9.21 -20.12 12.83
CA TRP A 364 9.86 -20.62 11.62
C TRP A 364 9.55 -19.79 10.37
N ILE A 365 8.45 -19.02 10.35
CA ILE A 365 8.10 -18.13 9.24
C ILE A 365 9.07 -16.94 9.14
N THR A 366 9.70 -16.55 10.28
CA THR A 366 10.52 -15.33 10.39
C THR A 366 11.64 -15.23 9.36
N PRO A 367 12.47 -16.27 9.09
CA PRO A 367 13.52 -16.19 8.07
C PRO A 367 12.96 -15.88 6.68
N GLY A 368 11.82 -16.48 6.32
CA GLY A 368 11.16 -16.21 5.05
C GLY A 368 10.72 -14.75 4.92
N LEU A 369 10.14 -14.19 5.98
CA LEU A 369 9.72 -12.79 6.04
C LEU A 369 10.91 -11.82 5.98
N VAL A 370 12.00 -12.11 6.68
CA VAL A 370 13.23 -11.30 6.61
C VAL A 370 13.79 -11.29 5.19
N VAL A 371 13.85 -12.45 4.52
CA VAL A 371 14.32 -12.54 3.14
C VAL A 371 13.36 -11.83 2.17
N ALA A 372 12.05 -11.99 2.34
CA ALA A 372 11.06 -11.26 1.53
C ALA A 372 11.19 -9.75 1.71
N GLY A 373 11.28 -9.28 2.96
CA GLY A 373 11.50 -7.88 3.28
C GLY A 373 12.80 -7.33 2.69
N ALA A 374 13.90 -8.10 2.79
CA ALA A 374 15.19 -7.71 2.20
C ALA A 374 15.07 -7.52 0.68
N GLY A 375 14.35 -8.41 -0.01
CA GLY A 375 14.06 -8.26 -1.43
C GLY A 375 13.27 -6.99 -1.74
N MET A 376 12.25 -6.68 -0.96
CA MET A 376 11.42 -5.49 -1.17
C MET A 376 12.17 -4.21 -0.88
N GLY A 377 13.00 -4.16 0.17
CA GLY A 377 13.84 -2.99 0.49
C GLY A 377 14.82 -2.66 -0.65
N LEU A 378 15.48 -3.69 -1.21
CA LEU A 378 16.34 -3.53 -2.39
C LEU A 378 15.54 -3.00 -3.59
N ALA A 379 14.41 -3.62 -3.91
CA ALA A 379 13.61 -3.29 -5.09
C ALA A 379 13.02 -1.88 -5.00
N MET A 380 12.44 -1.50 -3.86
CA MET A 380 11.80 -0.19 -3.67
C MET A 380 12.81 0.96 -3.76
N THR A 381 13.94 0.85 -3.04
CA THR A 381 14.97 1.89 -3.08
C THR A 381 15.57 2.06 -4.47
N ALA A 382 15.83 0.96 -5.17
CA ALA A 382 16.36 1.02 -6.52
C ALA A 382 15.31 1.49 -7.55
N ALA A 383 14.02 1.18 -7.34
CA ALA A 383 12.91 1.67 -8.15
C ALA A 383 12.76 3.19 -8.02
N SER A 384 12.80 3.71 -6.79
CA SER A 384 12.81 5.14 -6.51
C SER A 384 13.98 5.85 -7.22
N ALA A 385 15.19 5.30 -7.10
CA ALA A 385 16.37 5.83 -7.79
C ALA A 385 16.21 5.80 -9.33
N ALA A 386 15.58 4.75 -9.89
CA ALA A 386 15.33 4.65 -11.32
C ALA A 386 14.30 5.69 -11.80
N ILE A 387 13.27 5.97 -11.02
CA ILE A 387 12.23 6.96 -11.36
C ILE A 387 12.79 8.38 -11.20
N MET A 388 13.29 8.70 -10.01
CA MET A 388 13.72 10.06 -9.66
C MET A 388 15.00 10.48 -10.35
N GLY A 389 15.95 9.56 -10.54
CA GLY A 389 17.24 9.82 -11.18
C GLY A 389 17.17 10.02 -12.69
N ASN A 390 16.10 9.56 -13.37
CA ASN A 390 15.92 9.73 -14.81
C ASN A 390 14.84 10.77 -15.16
N ALA A 391 14.17 11.36 -14.18
CA ALA A 391 13.21 12.42 -14.40
C ALA A 391 13.92 13.79 -14.52
N PRO A 392 13.56 14.63 -15.51
CA PRO A 392 14.08 16.00 -15.61
C PRO A 392 13.78 16.80 -14.32
N ALA A 393 14.71 17.67 -13.90
CA ALA A 393 14.59 18.42 -12.66
C ALA A 393 13.28 19.21 -12.53
N HIS A 394 12.80 19.82 -13.63
CA HIS A 394 11.53 20.55 -13.67
C HIS A 394 10.28 19.64 -13.58
N ARG A 395 10.43 18.31 -13.68
CA ARG A 395 9.37 17.27 -13.56
C ARG A 395 9.53 16.36 -12.34
N ALA A 396 10.46 16.69 -11.44
CA ALA A 396 10.72 15.83 -10.27
C ALA A 396 9.49 15.63 -9.37
N GLY A 397 8.64 16.63 -9.22
CA GLY A 397 7.38 16.50 -8.48
C GLY A 397 6.39 15.54 -9.14
N MET A 398 6.30 15.55 -10.47
CA MET A 398 5.49 14.59 -11.23
C MET A 398 6.04 13.16 -11.10
N ALA A 399 7.36 13.00 -11.17
CA ALA A 399 8.01 11.69 -11.00
C ALA A 399 7.73 11.10 -9.60
N ALA A 400 7.81 11.92 -8.55
CA ALA A 400 7.46 11.51 -7.19
C ALA A 400 5.97 11.10 -7.07
N SER A 401 5.07 11.85 -7.70
CA SER A 401 3.63 11.48 -7.71
C SER A 401 3.38 10.17 -8.46
N VAL A 402 4.07 9.95 -9.57
CA VAL A 402 3.97 8.71 -10.35
C VAL A 402 4.52 7.52 -9.58
N GLU A 403 5.61 7.70 -8.86
CA GLU A 403 6.19 6.69 -7.97
C GLU A 403 5.17 6.29 -6.90
N GLU A 404 4.60 7.27 -6.20
CA GLU A 404 3.64 7.03 -5.12
C GLU A 404 2.37 6.35 -5.64
N VAL A 405 1.84 6.80 -6.78
CA VAL A 405 0.72 6.12 -7.44
C VAL A 405 1.07 4.67 -7.78
N SER A 406 2.32 4.38 -8.16
CA SER A 406 2.74 3.00 -8.43
C SER A 406 2.71 2.14 -7.16
N TYR A 407 3.13 2.69 -6.01
CA TYR A 407 3.00 2.01 -4.72
C TYR A 407 1.54 1.75 -4.35
N GLU A 408 0.67 2.75 -4.48
CA GLU A 408 -0.75 2.61 -4.14
C GLU A 408 -1.47 1.61 -5.06
N LEU A 409 -1.20 1.65 -6.37
CA LEU A 409 -1.75 0.68 -7.33
C LEU A 409 -1.24 -0.74 -7.04
N GLY A 410 0.01 -0.86 -6.64
CA GLY A 410 0.59 -2.14 -6.23
C GLY A 410 -0.13 -2.70 -5.02
N SER A 411 -0.25 -1.92 -3.95
CA SER A 411 -0.94 -2.29 -2.72
C SER A 411 -2.40 -2.67 -2.98
N LEU A 412 -3.14 -1.80 -3.69
CA LEU A 412 -4.53 -2.02 -4.06
C LEU A 412 -4.72 -3.33 -4.84
N SER A 413 -3.89 -3.56 -5.87
CA SER A 413 -3.98 -4.78 -6.69
C SER A 413 -3.57 -6.02 -5.90
N GLY A 414 -2.57 -5.93 -5.02
CA GLY A 414 -2.15 -7.01 -4.13
C GLY A 414 -3.29 -7.47 -3.22
N VAL A 415 -3.91 -6.54 -2.51
CA VAL A 415 -5.05 -6.83 -1.63
C VAL A 415 -6.24 -7.35 -2.43
N ALA A 416 -6.61 -6.67 -3.55
CA ALA A 416 -7.78 -7.05 -4.34
C ALA A 416 -7.63 -8.44 -4.96
N VAL A 417 -6.49 -8.72 -5.61
CA VAL A 417 -6.26 -9.99 -6.29
C VAL A 417 -6.04 -11.12 -5.29
N LEU A 418 -5.08 -10.97 -4.38
CA LEU A 418 -4.70 -12.06 -3.46
C LEU A 418 -5.79 -12.32 -2.42
N GLY A 419 -6.47 -11.28 -1.91
CA GLY A 419 -7.60 -11.44 -1.01
C GLY A 419 -8.80 -12.10 -1.70
N SER A 420 -9.06 -11.78 -2.97
CA SER A 420 -10.11 -12.43 -3.76
C SER A 420 -9.77 -13.88 -4.09
N VAL A 421 -8.52 -14.19 -4.41
CA VAL A 421 -8.05 -15.57 -4.65
C VAL A 421 -8.19 -16.39 -3.38
N LEU A 422 -7.75 -15.86 -2.22
CA LEU A 422 -7.89 -16.52 -0.92
C LEU A 422 -9.35 -16.87 -0.64
N GLY A 423 -10.26 -15.89 -0.75
CA GLY A 423 -11.68 -16.09 -0.49
C GLY A 423 -12.34 -17.06 -1.47
N SER A 424 -12.03 -16.96 -2.78
CA SER A 424 -12.60 -17.86 -3.79
C SER A 424 -12.15 -19.30 -3.60
N LEU A 425 -10.87 -19.51 -3.30
CA LEU A 425 -10.35 -20.85 -3.10
C LEU A 425 -10.87 -21.45 -1.79
N TYR A 426 -11.00 -20.63 -0.74
CA TYR A 426 -11.67 -21.05 0.49
C TYR A 426 -13.07 -21.58 0.21
N THR A 427 -13.93 -20.79 -0.44
CA THR A 427 -15.32 -21.19 -0.75
C THR A 427 -15.41 -22.39 -1.70
N ALA A 428 -14.43 -22.56 -2.59
CA ALA A 428 -14.39 -23.69 -3.54
C ALA A 428 -13.91 -24.99 -2.91
N THR A 429 -13.10 -24.92 -1.84
CA THR A 429 -12.43 -26.10 -1.25
C THR A 429 -12.94 -26.46 0.14
N VAL A 430 -13.73 -25.61 0.79
CA VAL A 430 -14.32 -25.93 2.09
C VAL A 430 -15.38 -27.02 1.94
N HIS A 431 -15.14 -28.16 2.56
CA HIS A 431 -16.09 -29.26 2.61
C HIS A 431 -16.69 -29.34 4.00
N LEU A 432 -17.90 -28.78 4.14
CA LEU A 432 -18.57 -28.74 5.43
C LEU A 432 -19.02 -30.13 5.87
N PRO A 433 -18.79 -30.52 7.14
CA PRO A 433 -19.38 -31.72 7.72
C PRO A 433 -20.92 -31.70 7.63
N SER A 434 -21.53 -32.89 7.56
CA SER A 434 -22.99 -33.04 7.48
C SER A 434 -23.68 -32.34 8.66
N GLY A 435 -24.62 -31.45 8.36
CA GLY A 435 -25.37 -30.69 9.38
C GLY A 435 -24.78 -29.34 9.75
N SER A 436 -23.65 -28.93 9.16
CA SER A 436 -23.10 -27.60 9.37
C SER A 436 -23.93 -26.51 8.66
N PRO A 437 -24.16 -25.33 9.30
CA PRO A 437 -24.84 -24.23 8.65
C PRO A 437 -24.08 -23.72 7.42
N GLY A 438 -24.81 -23.42 6.32
CA GLY A 438 -24.22 -22.92 5.07
C GLY A 438 -23.47 -21.58 5.19
N ALA A 439 -23.69 -20.82 6.25
CA ALA A 439 -22.97 -19.58 6.53
C ALA A 439 -21.44 -19.80 6.65
N ALA A 440 -20.99 -20.94 7.15
CA ALA A 440 -19.58 -21.27 7.29
C ALA A 440 -18.83 -21.39 5.95
N THR A 441 -19.52 -21.48 4.81
CA THR A 441 -18.87 -21.52 3.48
C THR A 441 -18.32 -20.16 3.03
N GLY A 442 -18.77 -19.06 3.64
CA GLY A 442 -18.44 -17.71 3.17
C GLY A 442 -17.01 -17.27 3.47
N SER A 443 -16.50 -17.58 4.65
CA SER A 443 -15.14 -17.25 5.09
C SER A 443 -14.75 -18.04 6.35
N LEU A 444 -13.45 -18.04 6.69
CA LEU A 444 -12.97 -18.63 7.93
C LEU A 444 -13.53 -17.89 9.17
N ASP A 445 -13.67 -16.55 9.09
CA ASP A 445 -14.32 -15.78 10.17
C ASP A 445 -15.75 -16.28 10.41
N SER A 446 -16.53 -16.48 9.36
CA SER A 446 -17.91 -17.02 9.46
C SER A 446 -17.94 -18.46 9.99
N ALA A 447 -16.95 -19.26 9.61
CA ALA A 447 -16.84 -20.63 10.13
C ALA A 447 -16.56 -20.64 11.64
N ARG A 448 -15.69 -19.75 12.13
CA ARG A 448 -15.39 -19.61 13.57
C ARG A 448 -16.63 -19.16 14.36
N THR A 449 -17.36 -18.15 13.87
CA THR A 449 -18.60 -17.69 14.49
C THR A 449 -19.64 -18.83 14.54
N THR A 450 -19.79 -19.57 13.44
CA THR A 450 -20.70 -20.72 13.38
C THR A 450 -20.28 -21.85 14.33
N ALA A 451 -18.97 -22.12 14.44
CA ALA A 451 -18.44 -23.16 15.32
C ALA A 451 -18.75 -22.89 16.80
N ALA A 452 -18.80 -21.64 17.22
CA ALA A 452 -19.13 -21.25 18.59
C ALA A 452 -20.57 -21.65 19.00
N GLU A 453 -21.45 -21.89 18.05
CA GLU A 453 -22.86 -22.28 18.28
C GLU A 453 -23.07 -23.81 18.20
N LEU A 454 -22.02 -24.58 17.86
CA LEU A 454 -22.11 -26.02 17.65
C LEU A 454 -21.62 -26.83 18.87
N SER A 455 -21.92 -28.14 18.86
CA SER A 455 -21.31 -29.05 19.82
C SER A 455 -19.80 -29.16 19.60
N PRO A 456 -18.97 -29.45 20.63
CA PRO A 456 -17.50 -29.45 20.51
C PRO A 456 -16.98 -30.30 19.34
N ARG A 457 -17.49 -31.51 19.14
CA ARG A 457 -17.07 -32.38 18.03
C ARG A 457 -17.43 -31.82 16.65
N GLN A 458 -18.58 -31.18 16.52
CA GLN A 458 -18.99 -30.53 15.27
C GLN A 458 -18.18 -29.29 15.01
N ALA A 459 -17.91 -28.49 16.06
CA ALA A 459 -17.05 -27.31 15.98
C ALA A 459 -15.63 -27.68 15.51
N ASP A 460 -15.00 -28.69 16.15
CA ASP A 460 -13.65 -29.16 15.76
C ASP A 460 -13.62 -29.61 14.30
N SER A 461 -14.57 -30.45 13.88
CA SER A 461 -14.60 -30.93 12.48
C SER A 461 -14.86 -29.82 11.45
N LEU A 462 -15.67 -28.80 11.82
CA LEU A 462 -15.90 -27.63 10.98
C LEU A 462 -14.65 -26.77 10.86
N LEU A 463 -13.96 -26.51 11.97
CA LEU A 463 -12.74 -25.69 12.01
C LEU A 463 -11.59 -26.38 11.26
N ASP A 464 -11.41 -27.69 11.40
CA ASP A 464 -10.40 -28.44 10.65
C ASP A 464 -10.61 -28.33 9.14
N ALA A 465 -11.85 -28.48 8.68
CA ALA A 465 -12.19 -28.30 7.27
C ALA A 465 -11.96 -26.87 6.80
N ALA A 466 -12.33 -25.87 7.61
CA ALA A 466 -12.16 -24.47 7.30
C ALA A 466 -10.68 -24.05 7.30
N HIS A 467 -9.86 -24.54 8.25
CA HIS A 467 -8.42 -24.29 8.29
C HIS A 467 -7.72 -24.88 7.06
N SER A 468 -8.06 -26.12 6.67
CA SER A 468 -7.51 -26.77 5.47
C SER A 468 -7.85 -25.97 4.19
N ALA A 469 -9.09 -25.51 4.07
CA ALA A 469 -9.51 -24.68 2.94
C ALA A 469 -8.79 -23.32 2.90
N PHE A 470 -8.56 -22.71 4.05
CA PHE A 470 -7.80 -21.47 4.17
C PHE A 470 -6.33 -21.68 3.79
N ASP A 471 -5.70 -22.75 4.25
CA ASP A 471 -4.30 -23.08 3.95
C ASP A 471 -4.07 -23.38 2.46
N ASN A 472 -5.05 -23.95 1.75
CA ASN A 472 -5.03 -24.06 0.29
C ASN A 472 -5.02 -22.67 -0.37
N GLY A 473 -5.87 -21.75 0.09
CA GLY A 473 -5.90 -20.38 -0.38
C GLY A 473 -4.61 -19.61 -0.09
N TYR A 474 -4.09 -19.75 1.12
CA TYR A 474 -2.82 -19.18 1.55
C TYR A 474 -1.64 -19.65 0.68
N THR A 475 -1.57 -20.96 0.44
CA THR A 475 -0.55 -21.55 -0.44
C THR A 475 -0.60 -20.94 -1.84
N LEU A 476 -1.78 -20.91 -2.45
CA LEU A 476 -1.92 -20.36 -3.80
C LEU A 476 -1.57 -18.87 -3.86
N THR A 477 -1.94 -18.09 -2.86
CA THR A 477 -1.62 -16.65 -2.82
C THR A 477 -0.12 -16.39 -2.72
N LEU A 478 0.63 -17.15 -1.93
CA LEU A 478 2.09 -17.04 -1.87
C LEU A 478 2.76 -17.50 -3.18
N LEU A 479 2.26 -18.56 -3.82
CA LEU A 479 2.76 -19.01 -5.13
C LEU A 479 2.50 -17.97 -6.22
N ILE A 480 1.31 -17.35 -6.26
CA ILE A 480 1.01 -16.26 -7.19
C ILE A 480 1.95 -15.08 -6.93
N THR A 481 2.16 -14.72 -5.68
CA THR A 481 3.08 -13.63 -5.31
C THR A 481 4.49 -13.92 -5.81
N ALA A 482 5.00 -15.11 -5.57
CA ALA A 482 6.32 -15.54 -6.06
C ALA A 482 6.39 -15.52 -7.59
N ALA A 483 5.37 -16.02 -8.28
CA ALA A 483 5.32 -16.02 -9.75
C ALA A 483 5.28 -14.59 -10.33
N VAL A 484 4.50 -13.69 -9.74
CA VAL A 484 4.39 -12.29 -10.14
C VAL A 484 5.72 -11.56 -9.94
N LEU A 485 6.40 -11.75 -8.81
CA LEU A 485 7.72 -11.17 -8.57
C LEU A 485 8.79 -11.73 -9.53
N ALA A 486 8.78 -13.04 -9.78
CA ALA A 486 9.68 -13.67 -10.75
C ALA A 486 9.45 -13.14 -12.18
N ALA A 487 8.20 -13.04 -12.61
CA ALA A 487 7.85 -12.46 -13.91
C ALA A 487 8.28 -10.99 -14.01
N GLY A 488 8.07 -10.22 -12.94
CA GLY A 488 8.53 -8.84 -12.82
C GLY A 488 10.05 -8.69 -12.90
N SER A 489 10.80 -9.60 -12.30
CA SER A 489 12.26 -9.60 -12.37
C SER A 489 12.74 -9.82 -13.81
N VAL A 490 12.14 -10.77 -14.54
CA VAL A 490 12.46 -11.03 -15.97
C VAL A 490 12.08 -9.84 -16.83
N PHE A 491 10.89 -9.25 -16.61
CA PHE A 491 10.45 -8.06 -17.36
C PHE A 491 11.43 -6.90 -17.18
N THR A 492 11.79 -6.58 -15.93
CA THR A 492 12.72 -5.50 -15.60
C THR A 492 14.12 -5.75 -16.15
N ALA A 493 14.61 -6.99 -16.03
CA ALA A 493 15.92 -7.38 -16.59
C ALA A 493 15.99 -7.14 -18.12
N ARG A 494 14.93 -7.50 -18.85
CA ARG A 494 14.85 -7.32 -20.30
C ARG A 494 14.72 -5.85 -20.71
N ARG A 495 13.87 -5.08 -20.03
CA ARG A 495 13.61 -3.67 -20.36
C ARG A 495 14.81 -2.78 -20.08
N LEU A 496 15.50 -2.98 -18.97
CA LEU A 496 16.69 -2.20 -18.60
C LEU A 496 17.96 -2.63 -19.36
N SER A 497 17.92 -3.69 -20.16
CA SER A 497 19.01 -4.08 -21.08
C SER A 497 18.90 -3.43 -22.45
N LEU A 498 17.78 -2.77 -22.78
CA LEU A 498 17.62 -2.09 -24.07
C LEU A 498 18.48 -0.82 -24.11
N PRO A 499 19.11 -0.49 -25.25
CA PRO A 499 19.80 0.78 -25.44
C PRO A 499 18.83 1.94 -25.17
N THR A 500 19.32 2.97 -24.49
CA THR A 500 18.52 4.18 -24.27
C THR A 500 18.18 4.81 -25.61
N PRO A 501 16.91 5.13 -25.93
CA PRO A 501 16.60 5.95 -27.07
C PRO A 501 17.40 7.25 -26.97
N ALA A 502 18.02 7.69 -28.08
CA ALA A 502 18.70 8.98 -28.11
C ALA A 502 17.75 10.08 -27.57
N PRO A 503 18.23 11.02 -26.75
CA PRO A 503 17.41 12.13 -26.31
C PRO A 503 16.78 12.80 -27.53
N ALA A 504 15.45 12.98 -27.49
CA ALA A 504 14.78 13.74 -28.53
C ALA A 504 15.48 15.10 -28.66
N PRO A 505 15.74 15.58 -29.89
CA PRO A 505 16.41 16.85 -30.08
C PRO A 505 15.68 17.92 -29.23
N ALA A 506 16.45 18.69 -28.46
CA ALA A 506 15.92 19.78 -27.67
C ALA A 506 15.07 20.65 -28.59
N TYR A 507 13.81 20.87 -28.25
CA TYR A 507 13.01 21.90 -28.90
C TYR A 507 13.75 23.20 -28.66
N GLU A 508 14.41 23.72 -29.67
CA GLU A 508 14.89 25.10 -29.67
C GLU A 508 13.66 25.97 -29.45
N GLU A 509 13.57 26.58 -28.26
CA GLU A 509 12.68 27.72 -28.04
C GLU A 509 13.08 28.77 -29.09
N LYS A 510 12.24 28.92 -30.11
CA LYS A 510 12.35 30.05 -31.01
C LYS A 510 12.20 31.29 -30.16
N GLU A 511 13.30 32.02 -29.93
CA GLU A 511 13.23 33.35 -29.38
C GLU A 511 12.18 34.17 -30.17
N PRO A 512 11.28 34.88 -29.50
CA PRO A 512 10.37 35.75 -30.20
C PRO A 512 11.22 36.84 -30.89
N ALA A 513 11.12 36.88 -32.23
CA ALA A 513 11.72 37.94 -33.03
C ALA A 513 11.25 39.29 -32.49
N THR A 514 12.21 40.10 -32.06
CA THR A 514 12.06 41.50 -31.63
C THR A 514 11.42 42.37 -32.70
#